data_ac37344b2f31ff24259a856423c1fcbc
#
_entry.id   ac37344b2f31ff24259a856423c1fcbc
#
_cell.length_a   1.000
_cell.length_b   1.000
_cell.length_c   1.000
_cell.angle_alpha   90.00
_cell.angle_beta   90.00
_cell.angle_gamma   90.00
#
_symmetry.space_group_name_H-M   'P 1'
#
loop_
_entity.id
_entity.type
_entity.pdbx_description
1 polymer ?
#
loop_
_entity_poly.entity_id
_entity_poly.type
_entity_poly.pdbx_seq_one_letter_code
_entity_poly.pdbx_strand_id
1 'polypeptide(L)'
;TIGESSDLAFLYNENIHQFIDEIESLSLSDEEIEQKSKEYENEIEDKLKTLNQTMQDDLQIGVGSRVELVAGMIMAGLGVENKVSPLETTDLKGETGKRTNDGKKIIDKISDFLSEKNLPDEKREMIVNDLSRVFIYSDLWKPVEVKNDDGAVVKTESKLKSIYSIVRRDIMPIFTSEKNLDFTGKLFNVLN
;
A
#
# COMPACT_ATOMS: atom_id res chain seq x y z
N THR A 1 27.02 -31.49 -12.51
CA THR A 1 28.33 -30.85 -12.34
C THR A 1 28.06 -29.47 -11.80
N ILE A 2 28.33 -29.30 -10.52
CA ILE A 2 28.27 -28.01 -9.82
C ILE A 2 29.32 -27.11 -10.46
N GLY A 3 28.91 -25.93 -10.94
CA GLY A 3 29.75 -24.99 -11.66
C GLY A 3 30.96 -24.50 -10.87
N GLU A 4 31.88 -23.88 -11.56
CA GLU A 4 33.14 -23.37 -11.01
C GLU A 4 32.91 -22.35 -9.89
N SER A 5 33.88 -22.16 -9.01
CA SER A 5 33.84 -21.28 -7.82
C SER A 5 33.45 -19.81 -8.12
N SER A 6 33.52 -19.36 -9.37
CA SER A 6 33.05 -18.07 -9.85
C SER A 6 31.52 -17.91 -9.82
N ASP A 7 30.79 -19.04 -9.94
CA ASP A 7 29.31 -19.01 -9.95
C ASP A 7 28.71 -18.82 -8.55
N LEU A 8 29.53 -19.13 -7.52
CA LEU A 8 29.11 -18.91 -6.13
C LEU A 8 29.31 -17.46 -5.66
N ALA A 9 30.10 -16.64 -6.36
CA ALA A 9 30.28 -15.23 -6.03
C ALA A 9 28.99 -14.41 -6.22
N PHE A 10 28.11 -14.87 -7.09
CA PHE A 10 26.76 -14.34 -7.28
C PHE A 10 25.88 -14.47 -6.00
N LEU A 11 26.10 -15.50 -5.18
CA LEU A 11 25.37 -15.75 -3.93
C LEU A 11 25.80 -14.83 -2.77
N TYR A 12 26.91 -14.12 -2.90
CA TYR A 12 27.42 -13.20 -1.89
C TYR A 12 26.95 -11.76 -2.06
N ASN A 13 26.25 -11.45 -3.15
CA ASN A 13 25.63 -10.16 -3.38
C ASN A 13 24.19 -10.14 -2.87
N GLU A 14 23.57 -8.99 -2.93
CA GLU A 14 22.23 -8.65 -2.46
C GLU A 14 21.09 -9.61 -2.92
N ASN A 15 21.40 -10.58 -3.78
CA ASN A 15 20.46 -11.55 -4.36
C ASN A 15 20.33 -12.87 -3.59
N ILE A 16 21.03 -13.07 -2.46
CA ILE A 16 20.97 -14.35 -1.73
C ILE A 16 19.56 -14.65 -1.22
N HIS A 17 18.82 -13.64 -0.79
CA HIS A 17 17.45 -13.80 -0.35
C HIS A 17 16.54 -14.21 -1.51
N GLN A 18 16.67 -13.55 -2.66
CA GLN A 18 15.92 -13.91 -3.87
C GLN A 18 16.21 -15.33 -4.34
N PHE A 19 17.46 -15.78 -4.25
CA PHE A 19 17.87 -17.15 -4.59
C PHE A 19 17.33 -18.17 -3.58
N ILE A 20 17.30 -17.85 -2.29
CA ILE A 20 16.69 -18.68 -1.25
C ILE A 20 15.19 -18.79 -1.49
N ASP A 21 14.52 -17.68 -1.76
CA ASP A 21 13.08 -17.64 -2.06
C ASP A 21 12.75 -18.46 -3.32
N GLU A 22 13.59 -18.40 -4.36
CA GLU A 22 13.45 -19.23 -5.57
C GLU A 22 13.64 -20.72 -5.26
N ILE A 23 14.65 -21.11 -4.46
CA ILE A 23 14.85 -22.50 -4.03
C ILE A 23 13.70 -22.99 -3.18
N GLU A 24 13.22 -22.20 -2.23
CA GLU A 24 12.07 -22.53 -1.39
C GLU A 24 10.82 -22.72 -2.25
N SER A 25 10.58 -21.82 -3.23
CA SER A 25 9.43 -21.96 -4.15
C SER A 25 9.51 -23.20 -5.04
N LEU A 26 10.72 -23.59 -5.46
CA LEU A 26 10.97 -24.81 -6.25
C LEU A 26 10.89 -26.10 -5.41
N SER A 27 10.99 -26.00 -4.09
CA SER A 27 10.94 -27.13 -3.17
C SER A 27 9.57 -27.42 -2.57
N LEU A 28 8.61 -26.48 -2.74
CA LEU A 28 7.26 -26.63 -2.21
C LEU A 28 6.43 -27.54 -3.11
N SER A 29 5.63 -28.41 -2.51
CA SER A 29 4.59 -29.16 -3.21
C SER A 29 3.44 -28.24 -3.61
N ASP A 30 2.63 -28.63 -4.60
CA ASP A 30 1.44 -27.87 -5.01
C ASP A 30 0.49 -27.63 -3.84
N GLU A 31 0.39 -28.57 -2.89
CA GLU A 31 -0.42 -28.47 -1.67
C GLU A 31 0.12 -27.41 -0.72
N GLU A 32 1.44 -27.32 -0.54
CA GLU A 32 2.09 -26.30 0.30
C GLU A 32 1.96 -24.90 -0.30
N ILE A 33 2.05 -24.79 -1.63
CA ILE A 33 1.83 -23.53 -2.35
C ILE A 33 0.37 -23.06 -2.15
N GLU A 34 -0.60 -23.96 -2.31
CA GLU A 34 -2.01 -23.64 -2.09
C GLU A 34 -2.28 -23.25 -0.63
N GLN A 35 -1.67 -23.92 0.33
CA GLN A 35 -1.81 -23.59 1.74
C GLN A 35 -1.22 -22.20 2.05
N LYS A 36 -0.01 -21.90 1.58
CA LYS A 36 0.60 -20.57 1.75
C LYS A 36 -0.25 -19.47 1.11
N SER A 37 -0.78 -19.71 -0.08
CA SER A 37 -1.68 -18.76 -0.74
C SER A 37 -2.92 -18.47 0.11
N LYS A 38 -3.54 -19.50 0.70
CA LYS A 38 -4.69 -19.31 1.61
C LYS A 38 -4.31 -18.57 2.89
N GLU A 39 -3.14 -18.81 3.43
CA GLU A 39 -2.64 -18.09 4.61
C GLU A 39 -2.48 -16.58 4.31
N TYR A 40 -1.87 -16.23 3.18
CA TYR A 40 -1.77 -14.84 2.73
C TYR A 40 -3.13 -14.20 2.45
N GLU A 41 -4.05 -14.97 1.85
CA GLU A 41 -5.41 -14.50 1.64
C GLU A 41 -6.14 -14.14 2.94
N ASN A 42 -6.00 -14.97 3.95
CA ASN A 42 -6.60 -14.72 5.26
C ASN A 42 -5.91 -13.53 5.95
N GLU A 43 -4.57 -13.46 5.87
CA GLU A 43 -3.82 -12.35 6.45
C GLU A 43 -4.23 -11.00 5.87
N ILE A 44 -4.33 -10.88 4.55
CA ILE A 44 -4.74 -9.61 3.91
C ILE A 44 -6.19 -9.26 4.26
N GLU A 45 -7.08 -10.26 4.32
CA GLU A 45 -8.47 -10.03 4.68
C GLU A 45 -8.60 -9.50 6.12
N ASP A 46 -7.86 -10.07 7.07
CA ASP A 46 -7.87 -9.63 8.47
C ASP A 46 -7.27 -8.21 8.62
N LYS A 47 -6.21 -7.90 7.90
CA LYS A 47 -5.62 -6.56 7.89
C LYS A 47 -6.55 -5.52 7.25
N LEU A 48 -7.25 -5.89 6.16
CA LEU A 48 -8.25 -5.03 5.55
C LEU A 48 -9.46 -4.81 6.46
N LYS A 49 -9.93 -5.83 7.19
CA LYS A 49 -11.00 -5.69 8.19
C LYS A 49 -10.59 -4.73 9.30
N THR A 50 -9.39 -4.88 9.82
CA THR A 50 -8.85 -3.99 10.86
C THR A 50 -8.75 -2.54 10.35
N LEU A 51 -8.24 -2.34 9.14
CA LEU A 51 -8.18 -1.02 8.52
C LEU A 51 -9.58 -0.43 8.30
N ASN A 52 -10.54 -1.25 7.84
CA ASN A 52 -11.92 -0.83 7.63
C ASN A 52 -12.54 -0.37 8.95
N GLN A 53 -12.35 -1.14 10.03
CA GLN A 53 -12.85 -0.77 11.36
C GLN A 53 -12.21 0.53 11.86
N THR A 54 -10.90 0.69 11.73
CA THR A 54 -10.21 1.94 12.07
C THR A 54 -10.76 3.13 11.29
N MET A 55 -10.97 2.98 9.97
CA MET A 55 -11.56 4.04 9.15
C MET A 55 -12.99 4.39 9.58
N GLN A 56 -13.76 3.38 10.00
CA GLN A 56 -15.15 3.58 10.43
C GLN A 56 -15.24 4.20 11.82
N ASP A 57 -14.64 3.56 12.80
CA ASP A 57 -14.89 3.83 14.22
C ASP A 57 -14.03 4.98 14.73
N ASP A 58 -12.73 4.96 14.40
CA ASP A 58 -11.79 5.95 14.91
C ASP A 58 -11.74 7.21 14.03
N LEU A 59 -11.81 7.03 12.72
CA LEU A 59 -11.62 8.11 11.76
C LEU A 59 -12.92 8.63 11.14
N GLN A 60 -14.02 7.91 11.28
CA GLN A 60 -15.36 8.27 10.78
C GLN A 60 -15.37 8.53 9.26
N ILE A 61 -14.69 7.67 8.50
CA ILE A 61 -14.64 7.73 7.04
C ILE A 61 -15.87 7.04 6.46
N GLY A 62 -16.59 7.72 5.57
CA GLY A 62 -17.75 7.16 4.88
C GLY A 62 -17.40 5.95 4.01
N VAL A 63 -18.27 4.94 3.97
CA VAL A 63 -18.09 3.68 3.22
C VAL A 63 -17.69 3.94 1.77
N GLY A 64 -18.40 4.84 1.07
CA GLY A 64 -18.17 5.12 -0.35
C GLY A 64 -16.79 5.66 -0.71
N SER A 65 -15.99 6.10 0.28
CA SER A 65 -14.64 6.65 0.05
C SER A 65 -13.51 5.71 0.46
N ARG A 66 -13.81 4.60 1.13
CA ARG A 66 -12.77 3.75 1.72
C ARG A 66 -11.97 3.01 0.66
N VAL A 67 -12.66 2.46 -0.33
CA VAL A 67 -12.03 1.71 -1.43
C VAL A 67 -11.10 2.62 -2.23
N GLU A 68 -11.59 3.80 -2.63
CA GLU A 68 -10.80 4.77 -3.39
C GLU A 68 -9.60 5.28 -2.59
N LEU A 69 -9.77 5.53 -1.28
CA LEU A 69 -8.68 5.94 -0.41
C LEU A 69 -7.56 4.89 -0.38
N VAL A 70 -7.90 3.64 -0.08
CA VAL A 70 -6.90 2.57 0.03
C VAL A 70 -6.27 2.28 -1.32
N ALA A 71 -7.05 2.19 -2.40
CA ALA A 71 -6.53 1.97 -3.75
C ALA A 71 -5.58 3.10 -4.19
N GLY A 72 -5.97 4.35 -3.97
CA GLY A 72 -5.12 5.51 -4.29
C GLY A 72 -3.83 5.53 -3.46
N MET A 73 -3.89 5.20 -2.18
CA MET A 73 -2.72 5.10 -1.30
C MET A 73 -1.76 4.00 -1.74
N ILE A 74 -2.27 2.85 -2.17
CA ILE A 74 -1.44 1.79 -2.73
C ILE A 74 -0.75 2.26 -4.00
N MET A 75 -1.47 2.87 -4.95
CA MET A 75 -0.87 3.40 -6.18
C MET A 75 0.24 4.42 -5.89
N ALA A 76 0.02 5.34 -4.95
CA ALA A 76 1.04 6.32 -4.55
C ALA A 76 2.28 5.66 -3.93
N GLY A 77 2.10 4.55 -3.22
CA GLY A 77 3.17 3.82 -2.54
C GLY A 77 3.94 2.81 -3.42
N LEU A 78 3.45 2.49 -4.62
CA LEU A 78 4.13 1.50 -5.47
C LEU A 78 5.39 2.04 -6.16
N GLY A 79 5.36 3.28 -6.64
CA GLY A 79 6.46 3.81 -7.45
C GLY A 79 6.66 3.06 -8.78
N VAL A 80 7.68 3.45 -9.52
CA VAL A 80 8.16 2.78 -10.73
C VAL A 80 9.68 2.81 -10.72
N GLU A 81 10.29 1.64 -10.82
CA GLU A 81 11.74 1.48 -10.72
C GLU A 81 12.49 2.47 -11.65
N ASN A 82 13.47 3.18 -11.09
CA ASN A 82 14.29 4.19 -11.74
C ASN A 82 13.55 5.39 -12.36
N LYS A 83 12.22 5.53 -12.14
CA LYS A 83 11.40 6.60 -12.73
C LYS A 83 10.60 7.38 -11.70
N VAL A 84 9.84 6.69 -10.87
CA VAL A 84 8.96 7.31 -9.86
C VAL A 84 9.24 6.70 -8.50
N SER A 85 9.78 7.51 -7.60
CA SER A 85 9.96 7.06 -6.20
C SER A 85 8.61 6.82 -5.53
N PRO A 86 8.45 5.72 -4.76
CA PRO A 86 7.26 5.50 -3.96
C PRO A 86 7.05 6.65 -2.96
N LEU A 87 5.81 6.90 -2.60
CA LEU A 87 5.50 7.79 -1.49
C LEU A 87 5.89 7.10 -0.18
N GLU A 88 6.65 7.78 0.66
CA GLU A 88 6.97 7.29 2.01
C GLU A 88 6.13 8.00 3.07
N THR A 89 5.91 7.36 4.22
CA THR A 89 5.13 7.96 5.32
C THR A 89 5.75 9.27 5.82
N THR A 90 7.08 9.38 5.73
CA THR A 90 7.84 10.59 6.09
C THR A 90 7.62 11.77 5.15
N ASP A 91 7.15 11.52 3.92
CA ASP A 91 6.82 12.57 2.96
C ASP A 91 5.54 13.30 3.35
N LEU A 92 4.65 12.63 4.09
CA LEU A 92 3.43 13.21 4.61
C LEU A 92 3.70 13.92 5.93
N LYS A 93 3.37 15.20 5.99
CA LYS A 93 3.62 16.03 7.17
C LYS A 93 2.53 15.93 8.23
N GLY A 94 1.35 15.46 7.85
CA GLY A 94 0.17 15.45 8.71
C GLY A 94 -0.41 16.85 8.94
N GLU A 95 0.00 17.83 8.13
CA GLU A 95 -0.43 19.21 8.22
C GLU A 95 -1.67 19.50 7.38
N THR A 96 -2.47 20.45 7.83
CA THR A 96 -3.75 20.85 7.25
C THR A 96 -3.69 22.14 6.43
N GLY A 97 -2.49 22.55 6.00
CA GLY A 97 -2.27 23.79 5.25
C GLY A 97 -2.89 23.76 3.84
N LYS A 98 -3.57 24.84 3.46
CA LYS A 98 -4.30 24.95 2.17
C LYS A 98 -3.42 24.82 0.92
N ARG A 99 -2.12 25.03 0.98
CA ARG A 99 -1.21 25.04 -0.19
C ARG A 99 -0.39 23.77 -0.38
N THR A 100 -0.14 23.01 0.67
CA THR A 100 0.70 21.79 0.64
C THR A 100 0.08 20.76 1.57
N ASN A 101 -1.12 20.29 1.25
CA ASN A 101 -1.73 19.22 2.02
C ASN A 101 -1.22 17.86 1.53
N ASP A 102 -1.27 16.90 2.43
CA ASP A 102 -0.85 15.53 2.15
C ASP A 102 -1.69 14.88 1.03
N GLY A 103 -2.97 15.25 0.90
CA GLY A 103 -3.85 14.77 -0.16
C GLY A 103 -3.31 15.14 -1.55
N LYS A 104 -2.83 16.38 -1.72
CA LYS A 104 -2.22 16.80 -2.98
C LYS A 104 -0.96 15.99 -3.29
N LYS A 105 -0.12 15.74 -2.30
CA LYS A 105 1.09 14.92 -2.50
C LYS A 105 0.75 13.49 -2.93
N ILE A 106 -0.27 12.89 -2.34
CA ILE A 106 -0.74 11.57 -2.74
C ILE A 106 -1.22 11.59 -4.19
N ILE A 107 -2.04 12.59 -4.57
CA ILE A 107 -2.54 12.72 -5.94
C ILE A 107 -1.41 12.97 -6.93
N ASP A 108 -0.44 13.82 -6.61
CA ASP A 108 0.72 14.06 -7.47
C ASP A 108 1.49 12.73 -7.69
N LYS A 109 1.69 11.91 -6.65
CA LYS A 109 2.32 10.59 -6.76
C LYS A 109 1.50 9.58 -7.56
N ILE A 110 0.18 9.58 -7.43
CA ILE A 110 -0.71 8.77 -8.26
C ILE A 110 -0.58 9.17 -9.73
N SER A 111 -0.58 10.47 -10.02
CA SER A 111 -0.41 10.98 -11.38
C SER A 111 0.93 10.57 -11.99
N ASP A 112 2.02 10.71 -11.22
CA ASP A 112 3.36 10.27 -11.63
C ASP A 112 3.39 8.77 -11.92
N PHE A 113 2.83 7.95 -11.03
CA PHE A 113 2.74 6.50 -11.20
C PHE A 113 1.95 6.11 -12.47
N LEU A 114 0.79 6.72 -12.68
CA LEU A 114 -0.06 6.44 -13.83
C LEU A 114 0.55 6.92 -15.15
N SER A 115 1.38 7.97 -15.13
CA SER A 115 2.08 8.47 -16.33
C SER A 115 3.05 7.45 -16.92
N GLU A 116 3.60 6.56 -16.08
CA GLU A 116 4.51 5.48 -16.48
C GLU A 116 3.77 4.18 -16.85
N LYS A 117 2.43 4.16 -16.78
CA LYS A 117 1.63 3.03 -17.24
C LYS A 117 1.15 3.25 -18.67
N ASN A 118 1.04 2.18 -19.42
CA ASN A 118 0.53 2.23 -20.79
C ASN A 118 -1.01 2.41 -20.79
N LEU A 119 -1.45 3.60 -20.38
CA LEU A 119 -2.85 4.00 -20.33
C LEU A 119 -3.10 5.19 -21.26
N PRO A 120 -4.24 5.24 -21.98
CA PRO A 120 -4.66 6.44 -22.71
C PRO A 120 -4.74 7.66 -21.76
N ASP A 121 -4.34 8.83 -22.26
CA ASP A 121 -4.30 10.07 -21.48
C ASP A 121 -5.65 10.41 -20.85
N GLU A 122 -6.73 10.30 -21.63
CA GLU A 122 -8.10 10.53 -21.13
C GLU A 122 -8.47 9.63 -19.95
N LYS A 123 -8.07 8.36 -20.02
CA LYS A 123 -8.34 7.41 -18.93
C LYS A 123 -7.52 7.73 -17.69
N ARG A 124 -6.26 8.14 -17.87
CA ARG A 124 -5.40 8.56 -16.77
C ARG A 124 -5.95 9.79 -16.06
N GLU A 125 -6.34 10.82 -16.83
CA GLU A 125 -6.93 12.03 -16.29
C GLU A 125 -8.25 11.74 -15.54
N MET A 126 -9.09 10.86 -16.07
CA MET A 126 -10.32 10.46 -15.40
C MET A 126 -10.04 9.83 -14.04
N ILE A 127 -9.11 8.87 -13.95
CA ILE A 127 -8.74 8.22 -12.69
C ILE A 127 -8.19 9.25 -11.68
N VAL A 128 -7.28 10.13 -12.11
CA VAL A 128 -6.71 11.17 -11.24
C VAL A 128 -7.80 12.12 -10.75
N ASN A 129 -8.73 12.52 -11.59
CA ASN A 129 -9.83 13.41 -11.23
C ASN A 129 -10.80 12.77 -10.22
N ASP A 130 -11.14 11.51 -10.41
CA ASP A 130 -12.04 10.78 -9.49
C ASP A 130 -11.38 10.62 -8.12
N LEU A 131 -10.14 10.18 -8.06
CA LEU A 131 -9.40 10.06 -6.81
C LEU A 131 -9.15 11.42 -6.14
N SER A 132 -8.92 12.49 -6.92
CA SER A 132 -8.73 13.82 -6.38
C SER A 132 -9.90 14.28 -5.51
N ARG A 133 -11.13 13.92 -5.87
CA ARG A 133 -12.32 14.28 -5.08
C ARG A 133 -12.28 13.69 -3.67
N VAL A 134 -11.74 12.47 -3.55
CA VAL A 134 -11.63 11.79 -2.26
C VAL A 134 -10.51 12.41 -1.42
N PHE A 135 -9.33 12.60 -2.00
CA PHE A 135 -8.15 13.08 -1.26
C PHE A 135 -8.18 14.57 -0.93
N ILE A 136 -8.98 15.38 -1.64
CA ILE A 136 -9.16 16.81 -1.35
C ILE A 136 -10.20 17.04 -0.24
N TYR A 137 -10.94 16.03 0.19
CA TYR A 137 -11.97 16.18 1.20
C TYR A 137 -11.39 16.65 2.53
N SER A 138 -11.87 17.82 3.00
CA SER A 138 -11.28 18.52 4.15
C SER A 138 -11.36 17.74 5.47
N ASP A 139 -12.29 16.81 5.60
CA ASP A 139 -12.42 15.97 6.79
C ASP A 139 -11.19 15.07 7.00
N LEU A 140 -10.54 14.64 5.92
CA LEU A 140 -9.32 13.83 5.96
C LEU A 140 -8.10 14.60 6.51
N TRP A 141 -8.18 15.92 6.57
CA TRP A 141 -7.10 16.77 7.10
C TRP A 141 -7.26 17.04 8.61
N LYS A 142 -8.40 16.63 9.20
CA LYS A 142 -8.61 16.80 10.63
C LYS A 142 -7.54 16.02 11.41
N PRO A 143 -7.01 16.63 12.48
CA PRO A 143 -6.06 15.97 13.33
C PRO A 143 -6.71 14.82 14.10
N VAL A 144 -5.99 13.75 14.27
CA VAL A 144 -6.33 12.61 15.13
C VAL A 144 -5.18 12.33 16.08
N GLU A 145 -5.50 11.85 17.26
CA GLU A 145 -4.51 11.42 18.25
C GLU A 145 -4.03 10.01 17.88
N VAL A 146 -2.71 9.86 17.78
CA VAL A 146 -2.07 8.55 17.65
C VAL A 146 -1.62 8.13 19.04
N LYS A 147 -2.11 6.98 19.50
CA LYS A 147 -1.80 6.41 20.83
C LYS A 147 -0.83 5.23 20.69
N ASN A 148 0.01 5.05 21.71
CA ASN A 148 0.83 3.84 21.85
C ASN A 148 0.00 2.68 22.44
N ASP A 149 0.64 1.52 22.63
CA ASP A 149 0.01 0.31 23.17
C ASP A 149 -0.53 0.51 24.60
N ASP A 150 0.01 1.46 25.35
CA ASP A 150 -0.44 1.83 26.70
C ASP A 150 -1.62 2.84 26.69
N GLY A 151 -2.09 3.24 25.50
CA GLY A 151 -3.16 4.21 25.32
C GLY A 151 -2.74 5.69 25.50
N ALA A 152 -1.45 5.96 25.72
CA ALA A 152 -0.96 7.34 25.82
C ALA A 152 -0.82 7.99 24.44
N VAL A 153 -1.27 9.25 24.31
CA VAL A 153 -1.12 10.03 23.08
C VAL A 153 0.34 10.33 22.83
N VAL A 154 0.90 9.82 21.73
CA VAL A 154 2.30 10.02 21.36
C VAL A 154 2.50 11.12 20.33
N LYS A 155 1.51 11.39 19.50
CA LYS A 155 1.50 12.46 18.50
C LYS A 155 0.09 12.76 18.02
N THR A 156 -0.04 13.87 17.30
CA THR A 156 -1.25 14.23 16.55
C THR A 156 -0.88 14.34 15.08
N GLU A 157 -1.68 13.72 14.20
CA GLU A 157 -1.46 13.80 12.75
C GLU A 157 -2.80 13.83 11.99
N SER A 158 -2.79 14.10 10.67
CA SER A 158 -4.00 14.06 9.88
C SER A 158 -4.54 12.63 9.74
N LYS A 159 -5.86 12.48 9.60
CA LYS A 159 -6.48 11.18 9.30
C LYS A 159 -5.82 10.53 8.09
N LEU A 160 -5.53 11.32 7.06
CA LEU A 160 -4.91 10.86 5.81
C LEU A 160 -3.54 10.22 6.06
N LYS A 161 -2.68 10.87 6.86
CA LYS A 161 -1.37 10.32 7.22
C LYS A 161 -1.51 9.07 8.07
N SER A 162 -2.45 9.06 9.00
CA SER A 162 -2.73 7.89 9.85
C SER A 162 -3.13 6.68 9.00
N ILE A 163 -4.09 6.83 8.08
CA ILE A 163 -4.52 5.76 7.17
C ILE A 163 -3.34 5.30 6.29
N TYR A 164 -2.60 6.23 5.71
CA TYR A 164 -1.46 5.88 4.86
C TYR A 164 -0.38 5.11 5.61
N SER A 165 -0.14 5.45 6.87
CA SER A 165 0.83 4.72 7.72
C SER A 165 0.41 3.25 7.90
N ILE A 166 -0.88 2.99 8.09
CA ILE A 166 -1.41 1.61 8.21
C ILE A 166 -1.31 0.89 6.85
N VAL A 167 -1.74 1.53 5.76
CA VAL A 167 -1.64 0.95 4.42
C VAL A 167 -0.21 0.58 4.07
N ARG A 168 0.76 1.47 4.35
CA ARG A 168 2.18 1.26 4.05
C ARG A 168 2.78 0.13 4.88
N ARG A 169 2.41 0.03 6.16
CA ARG A 169 2.96 -0.97 7.09
C ARG A 169 2.32 -2.35 6.91
N ASP A 170 1.01 -2.41 6.77
CA ASP A 170 0.25 -3.65 6.92
C ASP A 170 -0.29 -4.22 5.60
N ILE A 171 -0.59 -3.37 4.61
CA ILE A 171 -1.23 -3.79 3.36
C ILE A 171 -0.22 -3.94 2.23
N MET A 172 0.64 -2.95 2.04
CA MET A 172 1.57 -2.94 0.90
C MET A 172 2.56 -4.11 0.88
N PRO A 173 3.12 -4.58 1.99
CA PRO A 173 4.03 -5.73 1.94
C PRO A 173 3.36 -6.98 1.35
N ILE A 174 2.11 -7.24 1.74
CA ILE A 174 1.35 -8.39 1.22
C ILE A 174 0.97 -8.17 -0.25
N PHE A 175 0.50 -6.95 -0.59
CA PHE A 175 0.16 -6.60 -1.97
C PHE A 175 1.34 -6.76 -2.93
N THR A 176 2.57 -6.47 -2.49
CA THR A 176 3.76 -6.55 -3.34
C THR A 176 4.38 -7.94 -3.39
N SER A 177 4.17 -8.79 -2.37
CA SER A 177 4.73 -10.14 -2.30
C SER A 177 3.95 -11.16 -3.13
N GLU A 178 2.63 -11.00 -3.29
CA GLU A 178 1.75 -11.98 -3.91
C GLU A 178 1.19 -11.53 -5.27
N LYS A 179 1.76 -12.03 -6.36
CA LYS A 179 1.32 -11.68 -7.73
C LYS A 179 -0.03 -12.30 -8.13
N ASN A 180 -0.45 -13.38 -7.47
CA ASN A 180 -1.65 -14.15 -7.85
C ASN A 180 -2.86 -13.87 -6.95
N LEU A 181 -2.74 -12.99 -5.96
CA LEU A 181 -3.82 -12.66 -5.04
C LEU A 181 -4.89 -11.81 -5.75
N ASP A 182 -6.15 -12.19 -5.67
CA ASP A 182 -7.28 -11.31 -6.03
C ASP A 182 -7.46 -10.21 -4.99
N PHE A 183 -6.47 -9.33 -4.93
CA PHE A 183 -6.46 -8.22 -3.99
C PHE A 183 -7.61 -7.25 -4.26
N THR A 184 -7.94 -7.01 -5.53
CA THR A 184 -8.99 -6.05 -5.91
C THR A 184 -10.36 -6.54 -5.43
N GLY A 185 -10.67 -7.82 -5.64
CA GLY A 185 -11.92 -8.42 -5.15
C GLY A 185 -12.01 -8.37 -3.63
N LYS A 186 -10.93 -8.70 -2.92
CA LYS A 186 -10.90 -8.64 -1.44
C LYS A 186 -11.04 -7.21 -0.92
N LEU A 187 -10.34 -6.25 -1.52
CA LEU A 187 -10.46 -4.83 -1.19
C LEU A 187 -11.92 -4.36 -1.29
N PHE A 188 -12.58 -4.69 -2.39
CA PHE A 188 -13.99 -4.34 -2.60
C PHE A 188 -14.92 -5.00 -1.58
N ASN A 189 -14.74 -6.29 -1.31
CA ASN A 189 -15.60 -7.05 -0.43
C ASN A 189 -15.50 -6.63 1.03
N VAL A 190 -14.32 -6.20 1.48
CA VAL A 190 -14.09 -5.86 2.89
C VAL A 190 -14.36 -4.39 3.19
N LEU A 191 -14.09 -3.48 2.25
CA LEU A 191 -14.20 -2.03 2.50
C LEU A 191 -15.56 -1.44 2.11
N ASN A 192 -16.41 -2.20 1.43
CA ASN A 192 -17.76 -1.82 1.05
C ASN A 192 -18.74 -2.45 2.03
#